data_8df086ef5f49391e213e2d7bddb37e37
#
_entry.id   8df086ef5f49391e213e2d7bddb37e37
#
_cell.length_a   1.000
_cell.length_b   1.000
_cell.length_c   1.000
_cell.angle_alpha   90.00
_cell.angle_beta   90.00
_cell.angle_gamma   90.00
#
_symmetry.space_group_name_H-M   'P 1'
#
loop_
_entity.id
_entity.type
_entity.pdbx_description
1 polymer ?
#
loop_
_entity_poly.entity_id
_entity_poly.type
_entity_poly.pdbx_seq_one_letter_code
_entity_poly.pdbx_strand_id
1 'polypeptide(L)'
;MKKVLKLVVILFSTFLIVGCSKPKITKEKQNNIATRIYRNYDIQEIEFLSFTKNESTGTYYLRIKLNGDGKKETILSIYDLSVLEKSEGEMSLSPHEYFDDIKRQNIINDKLGELNIKITYIGEK
;
A
#
# COMPACT_ATOMS: atom_id res chain seq x y z
N MET A 1 25.12 -4.41 40.83
CA MET A 1 24.36 -5.54 40.31
C MET A 1 22.96 -5.14 39.85
N LYS A 2 22.21 -4.37 40.63
CA LYS A 2 20.87 -3.95 40.24
C LYS A 2 20.88 -3.14 38.96
N LYS A 3 21.88 -2.31 38.74
CA LYS A 3 22.01 -1.49 37.50
C LYS A 3 22.21 -2.35 36.27
N VAL A 4 22.95 -3.43 36.39
CA VAL A 4 23.21 -4.36 35.29
C VAL A 4 21.93 -5.08 34.89
N LEU A 5 21.13 -5.48 35.85
CA LEU A 5 19.86 -6.13 35.63
C LEU A 5 18.88 -5.22 34.88
N LYS A 6 18.81 -3.94 35.27
CA LYS A 6 17.96 -2.96 34.58
C LYS A 6 18.40 -2.77 33.13
N LEU A 7 19.69 -2.72 32.88
CA LEU A 7 20.22 -2.58 31.53
C LEU A 7 19.83 -3.77 30.65
N VAL A 8 19.91 -4.98 31.18
CA VAL A 8 19.55 -6.18 30.44
C VAL A 8 18.06 -6.15 30.08
N VAL A 9 17.22 -5.76 31.03
CA VAL A 9 15.76 -5.67 30.78
C VAL A 9 15.45 -4.64 29.71
N ILE A 10 16.09 -3.48 29.76
CA ILE A 10 15.89 -2.42 28.75
C ILE A 10 16.32 -2.90 27.37
N LEU A 11 17.46 -3.55 27.26
CA LEU A 11 17.93 -4.09 25.98
C LEU A 11 16.97 -5.13 25.42
N PHE A 12 16.46 -5.98 26.27
CA PHE A 12 15.49 -6.99 25.86
C PHE A 12 14.19 -6.37 25.34
N SER A 13 13.69 -5.34 26.03
CA SER A 13 12.49 -4.63 25.61
C SER A 13 12.68 -3.95 24.26
N THR A 14 13.84 -3.32 24.05
CA THR A 14 14.16 -2.68 22.76
C THR A 14 14.20 -3.70 21.65
N PHE A 15 14.76 -4.86 21.89
CA PHE A 15 14.82 -5.94 20.91
C PHE A 15 13.42 -6.41 20.53
N LEU A 16 12.52 -6.57 21.50
CA LEU A 16 11.15 -6.97 21.24
C LEU A 16 10.40 -5.96 20.37
N ILE A 17 10.61 -4.66 20.62
CA ILE A 17 10.00 -3.60 19.83
C ILE A 17 10.47 -3.69 18.38
N VAL A 18 11.74 -3.90 18.14
CA VAL A 18 12.28 -4.05 16.78
C VAL A 18 11.69 -5.28 16.11
N GLY A 19 11.52 -6.39 16.83
CA GLY A 19 10.95 -7.61 16.28
C GLY A 19 9.48 -7.51 15.89
N CYS A 20 8.77 -6.48 16.39
CA CYS A 20 7.35 -6.26 16.09
C CYS A 20 7.13 -5.19 15.00
N SER A 21 8.19 -4.75 14.32
CA SER A 21 8.09 -3.73 13.27
C SER A 21 7.30 -4.24 12.08
N LYS A 22 6.40 -3.39 11.57
CA LYS A 22 5.62 -3.68 10.36
C LYS A 22 6.48 -3.48 9.13
N PRO A 23 6.19 -4.18 8.03
CA PRO A 23 6.88 -3.94 6.76
C PRO A 23 6.64 -2.51 6.31
N LYS A 24 7.62 -1.96 5.58
CA LYS A 24 7.56 -0.59 5.09
C LYS A 24 7.43 -0.59 3.58
N ILE A 25 6.68 0.40 3.07
CA ILE A 25 6.55 0.64 1.65
C ILE A 25 6.94 2.08 1.37
N THR A 26 7.85 2.29 0.44
CA THR A 26 8.36 3.63 0.12
C THR A 26 7.29 4.44 -0.60
N LYS A 27 7.45 5.76 -0.59
CA LYS A 27 6.58 6.67 -1.33
C LYS A 27 6.63 6.38 -2.82
N GLU A 28 7.81 6.07 -3.35
CA GLU A 28 7.99 5.72 -4.75
C GLU A 28 7.17 4.50 -5.15
N LYS A 29 7.18 3.46 -4.33
CA LYS A 29 6.40 2.25 -4.60
C LYS A 29 4.91 2.51 -4.52
N GLN A 30 4.47 3.34 -3.58
CA GLN A 30 3.08 3.76 -3.50
C GLN A 30 2.67 4.56 -4.74
N ASN A 31 3.55 5.42 -5.23
CA ASN A 31 3.32 6.17 -6.46
C ASN A 31 3.16 5.26 -7.67
N ASN A 32 3.96 4.20 -7.75
CA ASN A 32 3.84 3.23 -8.84
C ASN A 32 2.47 2.55 -8.84
N ILE A 33 2.00 2.16 -7.68
CA ILE A 33 0.67 1.54 -7.54
C ILE A 33 -0.42 2.56 -7.87
N ALA A 34 -0.33 3.78 -7.36
CA ALA A 34 -1.32 4.84 -7.62
C ALA A 34 -1.40 5.14 -9.12
N THR A 35 -0.26 5.23 -9.80
CA THR A 35 -0.20 5.49 -11.23
C THR A 35 -0.88 4.36 -12.00
N ARG A 36 -0.57 3.12 -11.65
CA ARG A 36 -1.17 1.96 -12.30
C ARG A 36 -2.67 1.91 -12.10
N ILE A 37 -3.14 2.20 -10.89
CA ILE A 37 -4.58 2.23 -10.61
C ILE A 37 -5.25 3.37 -11.40
N TYR A 38 -4.65 4.55 -11.41
CA TYR A 38 -5.19 5.69 -12.17
C TYR A 38 -5.30 5.38 -13.66
N ARG A 39 -4.32 4.68 -14.21
CA ARG A 39 -4.34 4.31 -15.63
C ARG A 39 -5.46 3.33 -15.98
N ASN A 40 -5.90 2.54 -15.01
CA ASN A 40 -6.94 1.53 -15.21
C ASN A 40 -8.32 1.98 -14.72
N TYR A 41 -8.38 2.97 -13.83
CA TYR A 41 -9.62 3.42 -13.19
C TYR A 41 -9.67 4.94 -13.16
N ASP A 42 -10.85 5.49 -13.39
CA ASP A 42 -11.06 6.95 -13.35
C ASP A 42 -11.29 7.38 -11.90
N ILE A 43 -10.21 7.72 -11.21
CA ILE A 43 -10.23 8.11 -9.81
C ILE A 43 -9.79 9.55 -9.61
N GLN A 44 -10.25 10.18 -8.53
CA GLN A 44 -9.83 11.52 -8.11
C GLN A 44 -8.99 11.49 -6.84
N GLU A 45 -9.06 10.39 -6.09
CA GLU A 45 -8.33 10.28 -4.83
C GLU A 45 -7.96 8.83 -4.57
N ILE A 46 -6.76 8.62 -4.03
CA ILE A 46 -6.35 7.32 -3.51
C ILE A 46 -5.73 7.51 -2.13
N GLU A 47 -6.15 6.68 -1.19
CA GLU A 47 -5.60 6.65 0.16
C GLU A 47 -5.01 5.28 0.42
N PHE A 48 -3.73 5.23 0.75
CA PHE A 48 -3.07 4.00 1.17
C PHE A 48 -3.27 3.85 2.68
N LEU A 49 -3.94 2.78 3.09
CA LEU A 49 -4.36 2.60 4.48
C LEU A 49 -3.38 1.80 5.31
N SER A 50 -2.91 0.67 4.78
CA SER A 50 -1.99 -0.19 5.51
C SER A 50 -1.20 -1.09 4.57
N PHE A 51 -0.02 -1.49 5.02
CA PHE A 51 0.83 -2.45 4.34
C PHE A 51 1.30 -3.46 5.37
N THR A 52 0.87 -4.71 5.21
CA THR A 52 1.12 -5.77 6.18
C THR A 52 1.67 -7.01 5.49
N LYS A 53 2.23 -7.93 6.26
CA LYS A 53 2.76 -9.18 5.75
C LYS A 53 2.19 -10.35 6.55
N ASN A 54 1.77 -11.39 5.84
CA ASN A 54 1.42 -12.65 6.45
C ASN A 54 2.70 -13.48 6.61
N GLU A 55 3.14 -13.67 7.83
CA GLU A 55 4.40 -14.36 8.09
C GLU A 55 4.37 -15.83 7.70
N SER A 56 3.21 -16.45 7.70
CA SER A 56 3.06 -17.87 7.33
C SER A 56 3.22 -18.10 5.83
N THR A 57 2.72 -17.20 5.01
CA THR A 57 2.73 -17.35 3.55
C THR A 57 3.73 -16.45 2.85
N GLY A 58 4.23 -15.40 3.53
CA GLY A 58 5.09 -14.40 2.93
C GLY A 58 4.37 -13.41 2.03
N THR A 59 3.04 -13.46 1.96
CA THR A 59 2.24 -12.56 1.15
C THR A 59 2.10 -11.21 1.82
N TYR A 60 2.26 -10.14 1.04
CA TYR A 60 2.02 -8.77 1.51
C TYR A 60 0.63 -8.32 1.11
N TYR A 61 0.02 -7.50 1.96
CA TYR A 61 -1.32 -6.95 1.71
C TYR A 61 -1.26 -5.43 1.78
N LEU A 62 -1.66 -4.79 0.69
CA LEU A 62 -1.73 -3.34 0.61
C LEU A 62 -3.21 -2.94 0.55
N ARG A 63 -3.68 -2.28 1.58
CA ARG A 63 -5.07 -1.84 1.69
C ARG A 63 -5.19 -0.42 1.21
N ILE A 64 -6.13 -0.17 0.30
CA ILE A 64 -6.35 1.13 -0.30
C ILE A 64 -7.83 1.50 -0.29
N LYS A 65 -8.09 2.80 -0.37
CA LYS A 65 -9.44 3.36 -0.52
C LYS A 65 -9.42 4.36 -1.65
N LEU A 66 -10.42 4.29 -2.54
CA LEU A 66 -10.52 5.18 -3.68
C LEU A 66 -11.64 6.20 -3.50
N ASN A 67 -11.39 7.45 -3.93
CA ASN A 67 -12.37 8.54 -3.94
C ASN A 67 -13.02 8.82 -2.58
N GLY A 68 -12.34 8.49 -1.48
CA GLY A 68 -12.88 8.67 -0.15
C GLY A 68 -14.15 7.87 0.14
N ASP A 69 -14.47 6.89 -0.71
CA ASP A 69 -15.70 6.10 -0.64
C ASP A 69 -15.44 4.79 0.08
N GLY A 70 -16.13 4.55 1.20
CA GLY A 70 -15.97 3.33 1.98
C GLY A 70 -16.35 2.06 1.22
N LYS A 71 -17.13 2.19 0.14
CA LYS A 71 -17.48 1.05 -0.73
C LYS A 71 -16.38 0.76 -1.75
N LYS A 72 -15.42 1.66 -1.92
CA LYS A 72 -14.31 1.50 -2.85
C LYS A 72 -13.00 1.25 -2.12
N GLU A 73 -13.06 0.35 -1.18
CA GLU A 73 -11.90 -0.09 -0.40
C GLU A 73 -11.55 -1.52 -0.82
N THR A 74 -10.27 -1.76 -1.06
CA THR A 74 -9.81 -3.08 -1.49
C THR A 74 -8.44 -3.40 -0.91
N ILE A 75 -8.08 -4.67 -0.99
CA ILE A 75 -6.78 -5.17 -0.54
C ILE A 75 -6.07 -5.79 -1.73
N LEU A 76 -4.87 -5.30 -2.03
CA LEU A 76 -4.02 -5.87 -3.05
C LEU A 76 -3.14 -6.94 -2.41
N SER A 77 -3.23 -8.16 -2.90
CA SER A 77 -2.36 -9.26 -2.46
C SER A 77 -1.11 -9.26 -3.31
N ILE A 78 0.04 -9.13 -2.66
CA ILE A 78 1.32 -8.98 -3.33
C ILE A 78 2.18 -10.19 -2.99
N TYR A 79 2.36 -11.08 -3.95
CA TYR A 79 3.15 -12.29 -3.80
C TYR A 79 4.62 -12.08 -4.14
N ASP A 80 4.90 -11.08 -4.98
CA ASP A 80 6.24 -10.73 -5.43
C ASP A 80 6.40 -9.22 -5.33
N LEU A 81 7.34 -8.77 -4.52
CA LEU A 81 7.56 -7.33 -4.29
C LEU A 81 7.97 -6.59 -5.56
N SER A 82 8.41 -7.29 -6.60
CA SER A 82 8.77 -6.66 -7.87
C SER A 82 7.58 -5.94 -8.53
N VAL A 83 6.33 -6.32 -8.21
CA VAL A 83 5.16 -5.62 -8.75
C VAL A 83 5.07 -4.18 -8.26
N LEU A 84 5.69 -3.86 -7.14
CA LEU A 84 5.73 -2.50 -6.60
C LEU A 84 6.67 -1.58 -7.38
N GLU A 85 7.52 -2.13 -8.23
CA GLU A 85 8.41 -1.36 -9.09
C GLU A 85 7.75 -0.97 -10.41
N LYS A 86 6.54 -1.48 -10.68
CA LYS A 86 5.86 -1.31 -11.97
C LYS A 86 4.68 -0.36 -11.85
N SER A 87 4.58 0.56 -12.80
CA SER A 87 3.43 1.46 -12.94
C SER A 87 2.63 1.17 -14.20
N GLU A 88 2.98 0.13 -14.93
CA GLU A 88 2.39 -0.22 -16.22
C GLU A 88 1.62 -1.51 -16.15
N GLY A 89 0.70 -1.68 -17.10
CA GLY A 89 -0.04 -2.91 -17.28
C GLY A 89 -1.45 -2.86 -16.73
N GLU A 90 -2.21 -3.86 -17.10
CA GLU A 90 -3.59 -4.01 -16.66
C GLU A 90 -3.65 -4.36 -15.18
N MET A 91 -4.63 -3.81 -14.49
CA MET A 91 -4.89 -4.11 -13.09
C MET A 91 -6.38 -4.17 -12.85
N SER A 92 -6.83 -5.21 -12.16
CA SER A 92 -8.23 -5.34 -11.77
C SER A 92 -8.36 -5.34 -10.26
N LEU A 93 -9.30 -4.56 -9.75
CA LEU A 93 -9.58 -4.47 -8.32
C LEU A 93 -10.75 -5.36 -7.96
N SER A 94 -10.71 -5.93 -6.76
CA SER A 94 -11.74 -6.85 -6.27
C SER A 94 -12.44 -6.26 -5.04
N PRO A 95 -13.74 -6.48 -4.89
CA PRO A 95 -14.67 -7.14 -5.83
C PRO A 95 -14.99 -6.25 -7.03
N HIS A 96 -15.10 -6.86 -8.19
CA HIS A 96 -15.33 -6.12 -9.45
C HIS A 96 -16.52 -5.19 -9.40
N GLU A 97 -17.62 -5.64 -8.84
CA GLU A 97 -18.87 -4.87 -8.80
C GLU A 97 -18.73 -3.54 -8.07
N TYR A 98 -17.75 -3.40 -7.17
CA TYR A 98 -17.54 -2.15 -6.44
C TYR A 98 -16.75 -1.13 -7.26
N PHE A 99 -16.09 -1.55 -8.34
CA PHE A 99 -15.19 -0.70 -9.11
C PHE A 99 -15.55 -0.59 -10.58
N ASP A 100 -16.56 -1.34 -11.06
CA ASP A 100 -16.95 -1.34 -12.47
C ASP A 100 -17.39 0.04 -12.95
N ASP A 101 -18.03 0.82 -12.08
CA ASP A 101 -18.53 2.16 -12.43
C ASP A 101 -17.41 3.16 -12.72
N ILE A 102 -16.20 2.89 -12.27
CA ILE A 102 -15.05 3.78 -12.49
C ILE A 102 -13.96 3.12 -13.33
N LYS A 103 -14.15 1.89 -13.79
CA LYS A 103 -13.16 1.22 -14.63
C LYS A 103 -13.10 1.87 -16.01
N ARG A 104 -11.88 2.18 -16.47
CA ARG A 104 -11.69 2.74 -17.80
C ARG A 104 -11.85 1.65 -18.87
N GLN A 105 -12.42 2.01 -20.01
CA GLN A 105 -12.52 1.06 -21.13
C GLN A 105 -11.16 0.73 -21.70
N ASN A 106 -10.27 1.72 -21.73
CA ASN A 106 -8.90 1.55 -22.22
C ASN A 106 -7.92 2.10 -21.20
N ILE A 107 -6.79 1.41 -21.06
CA ILE A 107 -5.71 1.85 -20.19
C ILE A 107 -5.09 3.12 -20.77
N ILE A 108 -4.92 4.15 -19.93
CA ILE A 108 -4.26 5.39 -20.35
C ILE A 108 -2.80 5.36 -19.92
N ASN A 109 -1.99 6.27 -20.45
CA ASN A 109 -0.55 6.29 -20.24
C ASN A 109 -0.05 7.55 -19.53
N ASP A 110 -0.91 8.21 -18.78
CA ASP A 110 -0.54 9.41 -18.03
C ASP A 110 0.60 9.11 -17.05
N LYS A 111 1.57 9.99 -16.98
CA LYS A 111 2.71 9.86 -16.05
C LYS A 111 2.32 10.43 -14.69
N LEU A 112 3.07 10.05 -13.66
CA LEU A 112 2.77 10.47 -12.29
C LEU A 112 2.57 11.99 -12.17
N GLY A 113 3.42 12.78 -12.80
CA GLY A 113 3.32 14.25 -12.75
C GLY A 113 2.09 14.81 -13.47
N GLU A 114 1.42 14.00 -14.27
CA GLU A 114 0.23 14.40 -15.03
C GLU A 114 -1.06 13.96 -14.33
N LEU A 115 -0.96 13.18 -13.25
CA LEU A 115 -2.14 12.68 -12.54
C LEU A 115 -2.83 13.82 -11.80
N ASN A 116 -4.12 14.00 -12.06
CA ASN A 116 -4.93 14.99 -11.37
C ASN A 116 -5.69 14.33 -10.23
N ILE A 117 -4.94 13.78 -9.27
CA ILE A 117 -5.52 13.07 -8.13
C ILE A 117 -4.82 13.46 -6.84
N LYS A 118 -5.53 13.28 -5.74
CA LYS A 118 -4.98 13.42 -4.41
C LYS A 118 -4.49 12.06 -3.92
N ILE A 119 -3.26 12.00 -3.45
CA ILE A 119 -2.69 10.76 -2.92
C ILE A 119 -2.37 10.96 -1.43
N THR A 120 -2.89 10.06 -0.61
CA THR A 120 -2.54 10.01 0.81
C THR A 120 -1.68 8.77 1.03
N TYR A 121 -0.46 8.98 1.51
CA TYR A 121 0.54 7.91 1.64
C TYR A 121 0.55 7.32 3.04
N ILE A 122 0.95 6.05 3.13
CA ILE A 122 1.28 5.44 4.42
C ILE A 122 2.52 6.13 4.96
N GLY A 123 2.47 6.53 6.23
CA GLY A 123 3.60 7.16 6.89
C GLY A 123 3.62 8.68 6.79
N GLU A 124 2.77 9.28 5.97
CA GLU A 124 2.60 10.73 5.90
C GLU A 124 1.39 11.15 6.74
N LYS A 125 1.56 12.21 7.49
CA LYS A 125 0.49 12.78 8.29
C LYS A 125 0.46 14.29 8.15
#